data_580085c7ceede78e81e9e164ab4f25b4
#
_entry.id   580085c7ceede78e81e9e164ab4f25b4
#
_cell.length_a   1.000
_cell.length_b   1.000
_cell.length_c   1.000
_cell.angle_alpha   90.00
_cell.angle_beta   90.00
_cell.angle_gamma   90.00
#
_symmetry.space_group_name_H-M   'P 1'
#
loop_
_entity.id
_entity.type
_entity.pdbx_description
1 polymer ?
#
loop_
_entity_poly.entity_id
_entity_poly.type
_entity_poly.pdbx_seq_one_letter_code
_entity_poly.pdbx_strand_id
1 'polypeptide(L)'
;VSGNSLQLLKQPYMKYGDVARNAQGQDMYVGFDVFSNPHQLFMTNLATGEKTTLLTTSFGENTDTGLQVSGRALQRPGWGLVSGFGERKDGVNNLAANDPNRKWFHRKMFALSLVNPPKVLSIANLHHLWDGSKNETWPRPHGTVNRSFTRMLFNSNWDSVNLRDLDTYLVEIRSDAVPALHTPKP
;
A
#
# COMPACT_ATOMS: atom_id res chain seq x y z
N VAL A 1 21.50 2.89 21.66
CA VAL A 1 20.94 4.18 21.25
C VAL A 1 20.98 5.07 22.47
N SER A 2 21.97 5.92 22.58
CA SER A 2 22.06 6.93 23.61
C SER A 2 21.31 8.17 23.14
N GLY A 3 20.18 8.43 23.73
CA GLY A 3 19.47 9.68 23.60
C GLY A 3 18.16 9.59 22.82
N ASN A 4 17.14 10.21 23.38
CA ASN A 4 15.85 10.45 22.76
C ASN A 4 15.98 11.62 21.77
N SER A 5 16.57 11.39 20.60
CA SER A 5 16.63 12.41 19.54
C SER A 5 15.48 12.21 18.57
N LEU A 6 14.69 13.24 18.36
CA LEU A 6 13.72 13.30 17.28
C LEU A 6 14.44 13.81 16.03
N GLN A 7 14.46 13.00 14.97
CA GLN A 7 14.98 13.41 13.68
C GLN A 7 13.80 13.74 12.77
N LEU A 8 13.78 14.96 12.25
CA LEU A 8 12.81 15.33 11.21
C LEU A 8 13.20 14.67 9.89
N LEU A 9 12.38 13.75 9.43
CA LEU A 9 12.45 13.28 8.05
C LEU A 9 11.94 14.41 7.16
N LYS A 10 12.82 15.10 6.44
CA LYS A 10 12.48 16.18 5.49
C LYS A 10 11.73 15.62 4.28
N GLN A 11 10.59 15.04 4.50
CA GLN A 11 9.73 14.45 3.47
C GLN A 11 8.43 15.25 3.36
N PRO A 12 7.84 15.36 2.16
CA PRO A 12 6.53 15.96 2.03
C PRO A 12 5.49 15.19 2.86
N TYR A 13 4.39 15.83 3.16
CA TYR A 13 3.30 15.26 3.94
C TYR A 13 2.90 13.88 3.40
N MET A 14 3.01 12.87 4.23
CA MET A 14 2.84 11.47 3.88
C MET A 14 1.62 10.89 4.55
N LYS A 15 0.81 10.16 3.80
CA LYS A 15 -0.34 9.42 4.34
C LYS A 15 -0.12 7.91 4.20
N TYR A 16 -0.73 7.16 5.11
CA TYR A 16 -0.92 5.70 4.99
C TYR A 16 0.36 4.87 4.83
N GLY A 17 1.44 5.33 5.44
CA GLY A 17 2.73 4.62 5.40
C GLY A 17 3.00 3.80 6.67
N ASP A 18 3.99 2.93 6.56
CA ASP A 18 4.48 2.08 7.65
C ASP A 18 6.00 1.90 7.53
N VAL A 19 6.62 1.42 8.60
CA VAL A 19 8.03 1.04 8.60
C VAL A 19 8.16 -0.40 8.12
N ALA A 20 9.08 -0.63 7.19
CA ALA A 20 9.37 -1.94 6.62
C ALA A 20 10.87 -2.20 6.58
N ARG A 21 11.27 -3.43 6.29
CA ARG A 21 12.66 -3.77 5.98
C ARG A 21 12.83 -4.07 4.51
N ASN A 22 13.86 -3.48 3.89
CA ASN A 22 14.26 -3.88 2.54
C ASN A 22 15.03 -5.22 2.55
N ALA A 23 15.39 -5.74 1.38
CA ALA A 23 16.08 -7.01 1.25
C ALA A 23 17.47 -7.02 1.90
N GLN A 24 18.09 -5.86 2.11
CA GLN A 24 19.36 -5.68 2.80
C GLN A 24 19.21 -5.59 4.33
N GLY A 25 17.99 -5.69 4.85
CA GLY A 25 17.72 -5.57 6.28
C GLY A 25 17.70 -4.14 6.82
N GLN A 26 17.74 -3.12 5.93
CA GLN A 26 17.69 -1.72 6.32
C GLN A 26 16.25 -1.31 6.60
N ASP A 27 16.05 -0.46 7.61
CA ASP A 27 14.75 0.09 7.94
C ASP A 27 14.37 1.19 6.95
N MET A 28 13.19 1.03 6.36
CA MET A 28 12.63 1.91 5.35
C MET A 28 11.29 2.45 5.85
N TYR A 29 11.02 3.72 5.62
CA TYR A 29 9.65 4.22 5.63
C TYR A 29 9.07 4.00 4.22
N VAL A 30 7.93 3.32 4.13
CA VAL A 30 7.19 3.16 2.88
C VAL A 30 5.89 3.94 3.00
N GLY A 31 5.66 4.89 2.13
CA GLY A 31 4.53 5.81 2.23
C GLY A 31 3.94 6.20 0.89
N PHE A 32 2.75 6.77 0.97
CA PHE A 32 2.02 7.27 -0.19
C PHE A 32 1.97 8.80 -0.17
N ASP A 33 2.56 9.41 -1.19
CA ASP A 33 2.58 10.85 -1.40
C ASP A 33 1.36 11.25 -2.24
N VAL A 34 0.36 11.83 -1.55
CA VAL A 34 -0.90 12.29 -2.17
C VAL A 34 -0.84 13.73 -2.67
N PHE A 35 0.29 14.40 -2.50
CA PHE A 35 0.48 15.80 -2.92
C PHE A 35 1.41 15.95 -4.11
N SER A 36 2.19 14.92 -4.43
CA SER A 36 2.95 14.91 -5.68
C SER A 36 1.98 14.76 -6.86
N ASN A 37 2.35 15.32 -7.98
CA ASN A 37 1.67 15.07 -9.25
C ASN A 37 2.71 14.56 -10.26
N PRO A 38 2.64 13.27 -10.61
CA PRO A 38 1.67 12.23 -10.21
C PRO A 38 1.84 11.75 -8.76
N HIS A 39 0.76 11.24 -8.13
CA HIS A 39 0.82 10.58 -6.82
C HIS A 39 1.76 9.38 -6.85
N GLN A 40 2.51 9.18 -5.76
CA GLN A 40 3.59 8.19 -5.72
C GLN A 40 3.54 7.34 -4.46
N LEU A 41 3.71 6.04 -4.63
CA LEU A 41 4.17 5.16 -3.57
C LEU A 41 5.70 5.17 -3.59
N PHE A 42 6.34 5.43 -2.46
CA PHE A 42 7.79 5.54 -2.36
C PHE A 42 8.30 4.86 -1.10
N MET A 43 9.59 4.63 -1.06
CA MET A 43 10.31 4.25 0.15
C MET A 43 11.40 5.28 0.46
N THR A 44 11.69 5.47 1.74
CA THR A 44 12.80 6.30 2.23
C THR A 44 13.65 5.48 3.18
N ASN A 45 14.95 5.44 2.94
CA ASN A 45 15.90 4.83 3.87
C ASN A 45 15.99 5.68 5.13
N LEU A 46 15.68 5.09 6.30
CA LEU A 46 15.64 5.85 7.55
C LEU A 46 17.00 6.28 8.06
N ALA A 47 18.09 5.62 7.62
CA ALA A 47 19.44 5.98 8.00
C ALA A 47 20.02 7.11 7.13
N THR A 48 19.72 7.12 5.83
CA THR A 48 20.31 8.07 4.86
C THR A 48 19.39 9.19 4.44
N GLY A 49 18.06 8.99 4.58
CA GLY A 49 17.02 9.90 4.05
C GLY A 49 16.82 9.77 2.54
N GLU A 50 17.49 8.84 1.87
CA GLU A 50 17.34 8.63 0.44
C GLU A 50 15.94 8.13 0.09
N LYS A 51 15.26 8.84 -0.83
CA LYS A 51 13.92 8.52 -1.30
C LYS A 51 13.98 7.83 -2.65
N THR A 52 13.24 6.73 -2.79
CA THR A 52 13.06 5.99 -4.05
C THR A 52 11.58 5.85 -4.37
N THR A 53 11.16 6.26 -5.56
CA THR A 53 9.79 6.01 -6.04
C THR A 53 9.64 4.56 -6.46
N LEU A 54 8.60 3.90 -5.94
CA LEU A 54 8.26 2.51 -6.24
C LEU A 54 7.17 2.41 -7.30
N LEU A 55 6.13 3.20 -7.18
CA LEU A 55 4.96 3.13 -8.06
C LEU A 55 4.34 4.50 -8.23
N THR A 56 4.02 4.85 -9.48
CA THR A 56 3.20 6.02 -9.80
C THR A 56 1.76 5.58 -9.98
N THR A 57 0.83 6.24 -9.31
CA THR A 57 -0.58 5.81 -9.23
C THR A 57 -1.56 6.68 -9.99
N SER A 58 -1.12 7.82 -10.55
CA SER A 58 -1.95 8.61 -11.45
C SER A 58 -2.25 7.83 -12.72
N PHE A 59 -3.48 7.88 -13.17
CA PHE A 59 -3.94 7.18 -14.35
C PHE A 59 -4.61 8.11 -15.39
N GLY A 60 -4.38 9.39 -15.28
CA GLY A 60 -4.85 10.46 -16.17
C GLY A 60 -5.10 11.77 -15.42
N GLU A 61 -5.59 12.77 -16.11
CA GLU A 61 -6.02 14.02 -15.50
C GLU A 61 -7.23 13.80 -14.58
N ASN A 62 -7.32 14.59 -13.51
CA ASN A 62 -8.41 14.54 -12.52
C ASN A 62 -8.63 13.14 -11.92
N THR A 63 -7.57 12.35 -11.82
CA THR A 63 -7.63 11.01 -11.26
C THR A 63 -7.02 10.96 -9.87
N ASP A 64 -7.58 10.11 -9.01
CA ASP A 64 -7.11 9.89 -7.65
C ASP A 64 -7.26 8.42 -7.27
N THR A 65 -6.35 7.93 -6.44
CA THR A 65 -6.49 6.62 -5.80
C THR A 65 -5.73 6.63 -4.48
N GLY A 66 -6.27 6.01 -3.45
CA GLY A 66 -5.61 5.85 -2.17
C GLY A 66 -4.89 4.53 -2.08
N LEU A 67 -3.69 4.54 -1.50
CA LEU A 67 -2.96 3.34 -1.13
C LEU A 67 -2.63 3.36 0.36
N GLN A 68 -2.77 2.22 1.01
CA GLN A 68 -2.33 1.98 2.38
C GLN A 68 -1.25 0.91 2.39
N VAL A 69 -0.27 1.07 3.27
CA VAL A 69 0.89 0.17 3.35
C VAL A 69 0.93 -0.50 4.71
N SER A 70 1.31 -1.79 4.73
CA SER A 70 1.75 -2.48 5.92
C SER A 70 3.13 -3.09 5.70
N GLY A 71 4.10 -2.65 6.52
CA GLY A 71 5.50 -3.08 6.48
C GLY A 71 5.83 -4.21 7.45
N ARG A 72 4.84 -4.82 8.12
CA ARG A 72 5.03 -5.71 9.27
C ARG A 72 5.62 -7.08 8.94
N ALA A 73 5.86 -7.39 7.68
CA ALA A 73 6.40 -8.67 7.20
C ALA A 73 7.90 -8.84 7.49
N LEU A 74 8.33 -8.68 8.75
CA LEU A 74 9.72 -8.63 9.15
C LEU A 74 10.51 -9.93 8.92
N GLN A 75 9.82 -11.06 8.74
CA GLN A 75 10.43 -12.35 8.38
C GLN A 75 10.48 -12.59 6.86
N ARG A 76 9.96 -11.63 6.09
CA ARG A 76 10.04 -11.56 4.62
C ARG A 76 10.57 -10.18 4.21
N PRO A 77 11.81 -9.81 4.61
CA PRO A 77 12.37 -8.52 4.29
C PRO A 77 12.39 -8.28 2.79
N GLY A 78 12.21 -7.04 2.41
CA GLY A 78 12.13 -6.63 1.01
C GLY A 78 10.70 -6.61 0.45
N TRP A 79 9.67 -6.90 1.24
CA TRP A 79 8.28 -6.85 0.81
C TRP A 79 7.42 -6.00 1.74
N GLY A 80 6.49 -5.25 1.15
CA GLY A 80 5.40 -4.58 1.84
C GLY A 80 4.05 -5.04 1.29
N LEU A 81 3.01 -5.02 2.12
CA LEU A 81 1.64 -5.22 1.68
C LEU A 81 1.04 -3.85 1.33
N VAL A 82 0.36 -3.76 0.20
CA VAL A 82 -0.34 -2.56 -0.25
C VAL A 82 -1.81 -2.89 -0.49
N SER A 83 -2.71 -2.03 -0.02
CA SER A 83 -4.14 -2.11 -0.29
C SER A 83 -4.63 -0.82 -0.96
N GLY A 84 -5.25 -0.98 -2.14
CA GLY A 84 -5.76 0.13 -2.96
C GLY A 84 -7.25 0.38 -2.72
N PHE A 85 -7.64 1.64 -2.62
CA PHE A 85 -9.02 2.06 -2.41
C PHE A 85 -9.32 3.40 -3.07
N GLY A 86 -10.60 3.73 -3.20
CA GLY A 86 -11.06 5.06 -3.52
C GLY A 86 -10.59 5.58 -4.88
N GLU A 87 -10.62 4.72 -5.90
CA GLU A 87 -10.35 5.19 -7.25
C GLU A 87 -11.41 6.19 -7.68
N ARG A 88 -10.94 7.31 -8.22
CA ARG A 88 -11.77 8.45 -8.63
C ARG A 88 -11.27 9.01 -9.94
N LYS A 89 -12.21 9.40 -10.79
CA LYS A 89 -11.95 10.16 -12.02
C LYS A 89 -13.04 11.18 -12.24
N ASP A 90 -12.66 12.44 -12.52
CA ASP A 90 -13.57 13.56 -12.81
C ASP A 90 -14.70 13.71 -11.78
N GLY A 91 -14.40 13.46 -10.50
CA GLY A 91 -15.37 13.53 -9.41
C GLY A 91 -16.21 12.27 -9.20
N VAL A 92 -16.13 11.26 -10.09
CA VAL A 92 -16.83 9.99 -9.96
C VAL A 92 -15.98 9.01 -9.16
N ASN A 93 -16.52 8.51 -8.04
CA ASN A 93 -15.89 7.48 -7.22
C ASN A 93 -16.31 6.09 -7.69
N ASN A 94 -15.48 5.08 -7.37
CA ASN A 94 -15.78 3.69 -7.63
C ASN A 94 -16.07 3.38 -9.09
N LEU A 95 -15.05 3.52 -9.94
CA LEU A 95 -15.16 3.24 -11.36
C LEU A 95 -15.81 1.87 -11.63
N ALA A 96 -16.67 1.78 -12.63
CA ALA A 96 -17.30 0.53 -13.03
C ALA A 96 -16.28 -0.58 -13.31
N ALA A 97 -16.69 -1.84 -13.17
CA ALA A 97 -15.76 -2.97 -13.34
C ALA A 97 -15.13 -3.02 -14.75
N ASN A 98 -15.86 -2.56 -15.76
CA ASN A 98 -15.45 -2.49 -17.15
C ASN A 98 -14.96 -1.09 -17.58
N ASP A 99 -14.76 -0.15 -16.64
CA ASP A 99 -14.26 1.18 -16.97
C ASP A 99 -12.83 1.08 -17.53
N PRO A 100 -12.55 1.66 -18.72
CA PRO A 100 -11.23 1.58 -19.35
C PRO A 100 -10.14 2.31 -18.53
N ASN A 101 -10.53 3.18 -17.59
CA ASN A 101 -9.59 3.87 -16.70
C ASN A 101 -9.22 3.03 -15.47
N ARG A 102 -9.91 1.91 -15.20
CA ARG A 102 -9.49 1.03 -14.11
C ARG A 102 -8.11 0.48 -14.35
N LYS A 103 -7.25 0.63 -13.34
CA LYS A 103 -5.89 0.09 -13.34
C LYS A 103 -5.82 -1.16 -12.48
N TRP A 104 -4.79 -1.96 -12.69
CA TRP A 104 -4.60 -3.25 -12.03
C TRP A 104 -4.56 -3.16 -10.49
N PHE A 105 -4.16 -2.02 -9.93
CA PHE A 105 -4.04 -1.81 -8.48
C PHE A 105 -5.33 -1.32 -7.81
N HIS A 106 -6.36 -0.95 -8.58
CA HIS A 106 -7.62 -0.49 -8.01
C HIS A 106 -8.35 -1.63 -7.28
N ARG A 107 -8.77 -1.38 -6.04
CA ARG A 107 -9.45 -2.34 -5.15
C ARG A 107 -8.71 -3.67 -5.03
N LYS A 108 -7.38 -3.61 -5.02
CA LYS A 108 -6.52 -4.78 -4.88
C LYS A 108 -5.71 -4.69 -3.60
N MET A 109 -5.45 -5.89 -3.06
CA MET A 109 -4.38 -6.12 -2.12
C MET A 109 -3.25 -6.83 -2.85
N PHE A 110 -2.04 -6.33 -2.73
CA PHE A 110 -0.88 -6.87 -3.43
C PHE A 110 0.39 -6.74 -2.59
N ALA A 111 1.31 -7.68 -2.76
CA ALA A 111 2.67 -7.56 -2.26
C ALA A 111 3.50 -6.73 -3.24
N LEU A 112 4.26 -5.79 -2.71
CA LEU A 112 5.17 -4.94 -3.47
C LEU A 112 6.59 -5.12 -2.95
N SER A 113 7.53 -5.43 -3.84
CA SER A 113 8.93 -5.51 -3.44
C SER A 113 9.54 -4.11 -3.24
N LEU A 114 10.36 -3.99 -2.19
CA LEU A 114 11.05 -2.75 -1.80
C LEU A 114 12.39 -2.65 -2.53
N VAL A 115 12.35 -2.76 -3.85
CA VAL A 115 13.46 -2.58 -4.79
C VAL A 115 12.97 -1.76 -5.98
N ASN A 116 13.87 -1.19 -6.75
CA ASN A 116 13.53 -0.45 -7.96
C ASN A 116 14.21 -1.10 -9.18
N PRO A 117 13.49 -1.52 -10.24
CA PRO A 117 12.02 -1.51 -10.35
C PRO A 117 11.34 -2.54 -9.43
N PRO A 118 10.14 -2.24 -8.91
CA PRO A 118 9.46 -3.13 -7.98
C PRO A 118 8.82 -4.33 -8.69
N LYS A 119 8.77 -5.47 -7.99
CA LYS A 119 7.94 -6.62 -8.36
C LYS A 119 6.60 -6.50 -7.64
N VAL A 120 5.54 -6.93 -8.31
CA VAL A 120 4.17 -6.92 -7.79
C VAL A 120 3.60 -8.32 -7.84
N LEU A 121 3.00 -8.75 -6.72
CA LEU A 121 2.27 -10.01 -6.64
C LEU A 121 0.84 -9.69 -6.18
N SER A 122 -0.15 -9.96 -7.02
CA SER A 122 -1.56 -9.79 -6.67
C SER A 122 -1.96 -10.83 -5.62
N ILE A 123 -2.58 -10.39 -4.53
CA ILE A 123 -3.01 -11.24 -3.41
C ILE A 123 -4.52 -11.46 -3.45
N ALA A 124 -5.30 -10.38 -3.43
CA ALA A 124 -6.77 -10.47 -3.40
C ALA A 124 -7.44 -9.25 -4.04
N ASN A 125 -8.68 -9.44 -4.50
CA ASN A 125 -9.61 -8.34 -4.73
C ASN A 125 -10.22 -7.93 -3.38
N LEU A 126 -10.30 -6.65 -3.12
CA LEU A 126 -10.81 -6.15 -1.84
C LEU A 126 -12.33 -6.03 -1.81
N HIS A 127 -13.01 -6.07 -2.96
CA HIS A 127 -14.46 -5.88 -3.04
C HIS A 127 -14.93 -4.67 -2.21
N HIS A 128 -14.23 -3.56 -2.34
CA HIS A 128 -14.38 -2.41 -1.48
C HIS A 128 -14.87 -1.20 -2.28
N LEU A 129 -16.02 -0.65 -1.89
CA LEU A 129 -16.53 0.62 -2.39
C LEU A 129 -16.25 1.74 -1.39
N TRP A 130 -15.84 2.87 -1.90
CA TRP A 130 -15.53 4.05 -1.09
C TRP A 130 -16.50 5.18 -1.40
N ASP A 131 -17.15 5.72 -0.37
CA ASP A 131 -17.94 6.93 -0.49
C ASP A 131 -17.10 8.15 -0.09
N GLY A 132 -16.53 8.81 -1.07
CA GLY A 132 -15.73 10.02 -0.86
C GLY A 132 -16.52 11.24 -0.42
N SER A 133 -17.85 11.18 -0.42
CA SER A 133 -18.71 12.33 -0.11
C SER A 133 -18.69 12.73 1.36
N LYS A 134 -18.35 11.80 2.26
CA LYS A 134 -18.47 11.99 3.71
C LYS A 134 -17.18 12.17 4.48
N ASN A 135 -16.03 12.25 3.81
CA ASN A 135 -14.72 12.36 4.48
C ASN A 135 -14.47 11.26 5.55
N GLU A 136 -15.20 10.15 5.49
CA GLU A 136 -15.14 9.09 6.48
C GLU A 136 -13.91 8.22 6.26
N THR A 137 -13.15 8.01 7.31
CA THR A 137 -11.98 7.11 7.29
C THR A 137 -12.37 5.63 7.44
N TRP A 138 -13.58 5.38 7.85
CA TRP A 138 -14.09 4.06 8.20
C TRP A 138 -14.09 3.04 7.06
N PRO A 139 -14.58 3.37 5.87
CA PRO A 139 -14.64 2.40 4.79
C PRO A 139 -13.30 2.34 4.04
N ARG A 140 -12.20 2.08 4.73
CA ARG A 140 -10.90 1.84 4.12
C ARG A 140 -10.45 0.43 4.41
N PRO A 141 -9.74 -0.23 3.48
CA PRO A 141 -9.35 -1.63 3.64
C PRO A 141 -8.45 -1.87 4.84
N HIS A 142 -7.61 -0.91 5.22
CA HIS A 142 -6.65 -1.04 6.33
C HIS A 142 -5.88 -2.37 6.30
N GLY A 143 -5.45 -2.78 5.09
CA GLY A 143 -4.76 -4.05 4.91
C GLY A 143 -3.53 -4.15 5.81
N THR A 144 -3.45 -5.21 6.59
CA THR A 144 -2.31 -5.52 7.45
C THR A 144 -1.81 -6.94 7.21
N VAL A 145 -0.52 -7.16 7.40
CA VAL A 145 0.15 -8.44 7.16
C VAL A 145 0.85 -8.94 8.40
N ASN A 146 0.89 -10.26 8.60
CA ASN A 146 1.67 -10.87 9.66
C ASN A 146 3.17 -10.92 9.31
N ARG A 147 3.99 -11.25 10.30
CA ARG A 147 5.46 -11.23 10.19
C ARG A 147 6.03 -12.11 9.08
N SER A 148 5.37 -13.23 8.77
CA SER A 148 5.83 -14.23 7.78
C SER A 148 5.26 -14.02 6.37
N PHE A 149 4.40 -13.02 6.18
CA PHE A 149 3.66 -12.75 4.94
C PHE A 149 2.74 -13.90 4.50
N THR A 150 2.14 -14.60 5.46
CA THR A 150 1.25 -15.75 5.19
C THR A 150 -0.21 -15.47 5.52
N ARG A 151 -0.48 -14.42 6.31
CA ARG A 151 -1.82 -14.02 6.72
C ARG A 151 -1.97 -12.51 6.60
N MET A 152 -3.07 -12.10 6.02
CA MET A 152 -3.43 -10.70 5.85
C MET A 152 -4.86 -10.47 6.30
N LEU A 153 -5.10 -9.37 6.98
CA LEU A 153 -6.44 -8.92 7.34
C LEU A 153 -6.74 -7.64 6.57
N PHE A 154 -7.99 -7.48 6.16
CA PHE A 154 -8.49 -6.25 5.56
C PHE A 154 -9.98 -6.08 5.85
N ASN A 155 -10.45 -4.85 5.78
CA ASN A 155 -11.88 -4.54 5.88
C ASN A 155 -12.48 -4.39 4.48
N SER A 156 -13.70 -4.83 4.32
CA SER A 156 -14.47 -4.67 3.08
C SER A 156 -15.95 -4.55 3.36
N ASN A 157 -16.63 -3.74 2.56
CA ASN A 157 -18.10 -3.69 2.50
C ASN A 157 -18.66 -4.60 1.40
N TRP A 158 -17.82 -5.45 0.82
CA TRP A 158 -18.15 -6.46 -0.19
C TRP A 158 -19.03 -5.92 -1.32
N ASP A 159 -18.61 -4.79 -1.89
CA ASP A 159 -19.32 -4.05 -2.93
C ASP A 159 -20.70 -3.49 -2.49
N SER A 160 -21.01 -3.48 -1.17
CA SER A 160 -22.19 -2.82 -0.64
C SER A 160 -22.04 -1.30 -0.67
N VAL A 161 -23.08 -0.61 -1.10
CA VAL A 161 -23.15 0.85 -0.99
C VAL A 161 -23.48 1.31 0.44
N ASN A 162 -23.84 0.38 1.33
CA ASN A 162 -24.06 0.67 2.74
C ASN A 162 -22.74 0.58 3.49
N LEU A 163 -22.18 1.73 3.85
CA LEU A 163 -20.88 1.82 4.54
C LEU A 163 -20.87 1.19 5.95
N ARG A 164 -22.02 0.77 6.47
CA ARG A 164 -22.11 0.08 7.77
C ARG A 164 -21.95 -1.44 7.65
N ASP A 165 -21.99 -1.97 6.44
CA ASP A 165 -21.80 -3.39 6.15
C ASP A 165 -20.30 -3.75 6.06
N LEU A 166 -19.50 -3.23 6.99
CA LEU A 166 -18.04 -3.38 6.97
C LEU A 166 -17.63 -4.59 7.81
N ASP A 167 -17.11 -5.61 7.14
CA ASP A 167 -16.57 -6.80 7.77
C ASP A 167 -15.05 -6.88 7.64
N THR A 168 -14.43 -7.68 8.51
CA THR A 168 -12.99 -7.98 8.44
C THR A 168 -12.79 -9.36 7.84
N TYR A 169 -11.96 -9.42 6.81
CA TYR A 169 -11.64 -10.63 6.06
C TYR A 169 -10.20 -11.07 6.31
N LEU A 170 -10.00 -12.39 6.41
CA LEU A 170 -8.69 -13.02 6.49
C LEU A 170 -8.33 -13.65 5.15
N VAL A 171 -7.14 -13.34 4.65
CA VAL A 171 -6.51 -14.05 3.55
C VAL A 171 -5.34 -14.86 4.07
N GLU A 172 -5.29 -16.13 3.76
CA GLU A 172 -4.16 -17.01 4.03
C GLU A 172 -3.52 -17.45 2.72
N ILE A 173 -2.21 -17.37 2.65
CA ILE A 173 -1.43 -17.84 1.51
C ILE A 173 -0.32 -18.78 1.96
N ARG A 174 0.16 -19.61 1.06
CA ARG A 174 1.31 -20.49 1.33
C ARG A 174 2.56 -19.66 1.63
N SER A 175 3.43 -20.20 2.45
CA SER A 175 4.67 -19.52 2.86
C SER A 175 5.66 -19.27 1.72
N ASP A 176 5.53 -19.97 0.60
CA ASP A 176 6.33 -19.82 -0.61
C ASP A 176 5.67 -18.92 -1.68
N ALA A 177 4.44 -18.47 -1.46
CA ALA A 177 3.71 -17.62 -2.42
C ALA A 177 4.37 -16.25 -2.61
N VAL A 178 5.01 -15.71 -1.56
CA VAL A 178 5.83 -14.49 -1.64
C VAL A 178 7.30 -14.91 -1.58
N PRO A 179 8.05 -14.86 -2.69
CA PRO A 179 9.42 -15.35 -2.73
C PRO A 179 10.36 -14.51 -1.85
N ALA A 180 11.36 -15.16 -1.27
CA ALA A 180 12.42 -14.44 -0.61
C ALA A 180 13.19 -13.58 -1.64
N LEU A 181 13.44 -12.32 -1.31
CA LEU A 181 14.34 -11.49 -2.08
C LEU A 181 15.75 -11.74 -1.55
N HIS A 182 16.51 -12.55 -2.27
CA HIS A 182 17.91 -12.74 -1.93
C HIS A 182 18.68 -11.48 -2.32
N THR A 183 19.41 -10.92 -1.38
CA THR A 183 20.57 -10.08 -1.71
C THR A 183 21.58 -10.98 -2.41
N PRO A 184 22.11 -10.60 -3.58
CA PRO A 184 23.35 -11.22 -4.04
C PRO A 184 24.37 -11.07 -2.91
N LYS A 185 24.94 -12.18 -2.43
CA LYS A 185 26.12 -12.10 -1.57
C LYS A 185 27.19 -11.34 -2.36
N PRO A 186 27.86 -10.36 -1.71
CA PRO A 186 28.99 -9.71 -2.33
C PRO A 186 30.11 -10.68 -2.69
#